data_49fa2998babfc87241032ec60f95ae65
#
_entry.id   49fa2998babfc87241032ec60f95ae65
#
_cell.length_a   1.000
_cell.length_b   1.000
_cell.length_c   1.000
_cell.angle_alpha   90.00
_cell.angle_beta   90.00
_cell.angle_gamma   90.00
#
_symmetry.space_group_name_H-M   'P 1'
#
loop_
_entity.id
_entity.type
_entity.pdbx_description
1 polymer ?
#
loop_
_entity_poly.entity_id
_entity_poly.type
_entity_poly.pdbx_seq_one_letter_code
_entity_poly.pdbx_strand_id
1 'polypeptide(L)'
;MAKSSMLQKSVLCLVATAALATAGCSTTESNRVVASETVTSYKTDYQGVKTTLVVGNFQNRSSYMQGLFSTDTDRLGNQAKTILKTHLQQTNRFKVVDRENLEILKREAELNGAKQALTGARYTLTGDVTEFGRKVTGDKQLF
;
A
#
# COMPACT_ATOMS: atom_id res chain seq x y z
N MET A 1 -22.11 44.32 -53.40
CA MET A 1 -22.21 42.86 -53.22
C MET A 1 -20.96 42.19 -52.63
N ALA A 2 -19.82 42.85 -52.48
CA ALA A 2 -18.57 42.25 -51.97
C ALA A 2 -18.46 42.21 -50.41
N LYS A 3 -19.16 43.05 -49.69
CA LYS A 3 -19.09 43.12 -48.19
C LYS A 3 -19.74 41.93 -47.45
N SER A 4 -20.76 41.33 -48.08
CA SER A 4 -21.48 40.19 -47.49
C SER A 4 -20.61 38.90 -47.50
N SER A 5 -19.78 38.71 -48.49
CA SER A 5 -18.89 37.55 -48.64
C SER A 5 -17.76 37.51 -47.61
N MET A 6 -17.21 38.66 -47.21
CA MET A 6 -16.16 38.69 -46.18
C MET A 6 -16.68 38.41 -44.77
N LEU A 7 -17.86 38.94 -44.43
CA LEU A 7 -18.48 38.67 -43.15
C LEU A 7 -18.82 37.16 -42.96
N GLN A 8 -19.29 36.56 -44.04
CA GLN A 8 -19.66 35.14 -44.04
C GLN A 8 -18.44 34.21 -43.86
N LYS A 9 -17.30 34.57 -44.47
CA LYS A 9 -16.05 33.83 -44.32
C LYS A 9 -15.43 33.99 -42.91
N SER A 10 -15.52 35.17 -42.30
CA SER A 10 -15.02 35.39 -40.94
C SER A 10 -15.87 34.69 -39.90
N VAL A 11 -17.18 34.61 -40.07
CA VAL A 11 -18.08 33.83 -39.16
C VAL A 11 -17.82 32.35 -39.29
N LEU A 12 -17.57 31.85 -40.51
CA LEU A 12 -17.25 30.43 -40.71
C LEU A 12 -15.93 30.02 -40.07
N CYS A 13 -14.89 30.86 -40.12
CA CYS A 13 -13.63 30.63 -39.44
C CYS A 13 -13.78 30.65 -37.90
N LEU A 14 -14.61 31.54 -37.35
CA LEU A 14 -14.86 31.62 -35.89
C LEU A 14 -15.60 30.40 -35.37
N VAL A 15 -16.53 29.85 -36.11
CA VAL A 15 -17.24 28.63 -35.76
C VAL A 15 -16.33 27.39 -35.84
N ALA A 16 -15.43 27.35 -36.84
CA ALA A 16 -14.47 26.24 -36.97
C ALA A 16 -13.43 26.22 -35.83
N THR A 17 -12.98 27.39 -35.36
CA THR A 17 -12.05 27.47 -34.21
C THR A 17 -12.72 27.11 -32.88
N ALA A 18 -14.01 27.42 -32.70
CA ALA A 18 -14.75 27.04 -31.50
C ALA A 18 -15.00 25.52 -31.40
N ALA A 19 -15.14 24.82 -32.53
CA ALA A 19 -15.36 23.37 -32.57
C ALA A 19 -14.09 22.55 -32.21
N LEU A 20 -12.88 23.10 -32.45
CA LEU A 20 -11.62 22.41 -32.07
C LEU A 20 -11.30 22.51 -30.57
N ALA A 21 -11.89 23.47 -29.85
CA ALA A 21 -11.61 23.65 -28.42
C ALA A 21 -12.31 22.64 -27.50
N THR A 22 -13.24 21.84 -28.03
CA THR A 22 -14.00 20.84 -27.25
C THR A 22 -13.43 19.44 -27.32
N ALA A 23 -12.31 19.20 -28.01
CA ALA A 23 -11.60 17.93 -27.95
C ALA A 23 -10.79 17.83 -26.64
N GLY A 24 -11.48 17.91 -25.51
CA GLY A 24 -10.91 17.64 -24.20
C GLY A 24 -10.50 16.18 -24.12
N CYS A 25 -9.25 15.90 -23.74
CA CYS A 25 -8.80 14.56 -23.44
C CYS A 25 -9.66 14.01 -22.29
N SER A 26 -10.58 13.11 -22.58
CA SER A 26 -11.24 12.34 -21.54
C SER A 26 -10.24 11.29 -21.02
N THR A 27 -9.64 11.55 -19.88
CA THR A 27 -8.89 10.51 -19.15
C THR A 27 -9.90 9.55 -18.56
N THR A 28 -9.96 8.35 -19.10
CA THR A 28 -10.75 7.27 -18.51
C THR A 28 -10.00 6.74 -17.28
N GLU A 29 -10.35 7.20 -16.09
CA GLU A 29 -9.88 6.57 -14.85
C GLU A 29 -10.60 5.24 -14.66
N SER A 30 -9.88 4.14 -14.80
CA SER A 30 -10.39 2.83 -14.43
C SER A 30 -10.10 2.56 -12.96
N ASN A 31 -11.08 2.72 -12.10
CA ASN A 31 -11.00 2.28 -10.72
C ASN A 31 -11.20 0.77 -10.66
N ARG A 32 -10.13 0.03 -10.47
CA ARG A 32 -10.19 -1.39 -10.17
C ARG A 32 -10.12 -1.57 -8.66
N VAL A 33 -11.19 -2.05 -8.05
CA VAL A 33 -11.16 -2.50 -6.66
C VAL A 33 -10.22 -3.71 -6.59
N VAL A 34 -9.07 -3.54 -5.95
CA VAL A 34 -8.16 -4.65 -5.65
C VAL A 34 -8.73 -5.38 -4.45
N ALA A 35 -9.11 -6.64 -4.64
CA ALA A 35 -9.53 -7.50 -3.54
C ALA A 35 -8.36 -7.68 -2.56
N SER A 36 -8.67 -7.64 -1.27
CA SER A 36 -7.65 -7.91 -0.24
C SER A 36 -7.10 -9.31 -0.43
N GLU A 37 -5.79 -9.44 -0.55
CA GLU A 37 -5.14 -10.74 -0.61
C GLU A 37 -5.31 -11.46 0.73
N THR A 38 -5.68 -12.74 0.64
CA THR A 38 -5.81 -13.61 1.81
C THR A 38 -4.88 -14.80 1.66
N VAL A 39 -4.33 -15.26 2.78
CA VAL A 39 -3.50 -16.48 2.76
C VAL A 39 -4.35 -17.72 2.49
N THR A 40 -3.77 -18.73 1.83
CA THR A 40 -4.47 -19.98 1.50
C THR A 40 -5.09 -20.67 2.72
N SER A 41 -4.48 -20.50 3.90
CA SER A 41 -4.97 -21.05 5.17
C SER A 41 -6.00 -20.14 5.89
N TYR A 42 -6.45 -19.05 5.25
CA TYR A 42 -7.46 -18.17 5.82
C TYR A 42 -8.76 -18.93 6.06
N LYS A 43 -9.31 -18.78 7.27
CA LYS A 43 -10.51 -19.50 7.72
C LYS A 43 -10.40 -21.05 7.77
N THR A 44 -9.21 -21.61 7.65
CA THR A 44 -9.03 -23.03 7.97
C THR A 44 -9.16 -23.24 9.48
N ASP A 45 -9.97 -24.23 9.88
CA ASP A 45 -10.11 -24.59 11.28
C ASP A 45 -8.84 -25.34 11.76
N TYR A 46 -7.92 -24.58 12.34
CA TYR A 46 -6.67 -25.13 12.87
C TYR A 46 -6.86 -25.58 14.31
N GLN A 47 -6.84 -26.87 14.56
CA GLN A 47 -7.01 -27.51 15.87
C GLN A 47 -5.69 -27.78 16.61
N GLY A 48 -4.55 -27.39 16.02
CA GLY A 48 -3.23 -27.60 16.63
C GLY A 48 -2.88 -26.56 17.72
N VAL A 49 -1.77 -26.79 18.39
CA VAL A 49 -1.23 -25.87 19.40
C VAL A 49 -0.69 -24.61 18.72
N LYS A 50 -1.25 -23.45 19.06
CA LYS A 50 -0.79 -22.16 18.52
C LYS A 50 0.53 -21.75 19.19
N THR A 51 1.54 -21.54 18.37
CA THR A 51 2.85 -21.09 18.83
C THR A 51 2.89 -19.58 18.97
N THR A 52 3.50 -19.08 20.04
CA THR A 52 3.71 -17.65 20.23
C THR A 52 4.86 -17.13 19.36
N LEU A 53 4.56 -16.09 18.58
CA LEU A 53 5.48 -15.47 17.64
C LEU A 53 5.47 -13.95 17.81
N VAL A 54 6.64 -13.31 17.79
CA VAL A 54 6.78 -11.87 17.64
C VAL A 54 7.35 -11.54 16.26
N VAL A 55 6.77 -10.56 15.59
CA VAL A 55 7.31 -10.01 14.35
C VAL A 55 8.19 -8.83 14.72
N GLY A 56 9.50 -8.99 14.51
CA GLY A 56 10.51 -7.98 14.79
C GLY A 56 10.68 -6.98 13.64
N ASN A 57 11.86 -6.42 13.51
CA ASN A 57 12.12 -5.41 12.49
C ASN A 57 12.30 -6.03 11.11
N PHE A 58 11.75 -5.32 10.12
CA PHE A 58 11.98 -5.55 8.71
C PHE A 58 12.68 -4.33 8.13
N GLN A 59 13.66 -4.53 7.26
CA GLN A 59 14.43 -3.46 6.64
C GLN A 59 14.19 -3.44 5.13
N ASN A 60 14.11 -2.24 4.55
CA ASN A 60 14.08 -2.09 3.11
C ASN A 60 15.50 -2.13 2.56
N ARG A 61 15.87 -3.22 1.91
CA ARG A 61 17.13 -3.39 1.16
C ARG A 61 16.93 -3.33 -0.34
N SER A 62 15.70 -3.10 -0.80
CA SER A 62 15.42 -2.88 -2.22
C SER A 62 15.94 -1.52 -2.68
N SER A 63 16.13 -1.37 -3.99
CA SER A 63 16.47 -0.07 -4.58
C SER A 63 15.31 0.94 -4.58
N TYR A 64 14.12 0.50 -4.24
CA TYR A 64 12.91 1.33 -4.25
C TYR A 64 12.88 2.31 -3.07
N MET A 65 12.68 3.57 -3.36
CA MET A 65 12.60 4.68 -2.40
C MET A 65 13.87 4.88 -1.54
N GLN A 66 15.02 4.35 -1.95
CA GLN A 66 16.29 4.67 -1.31
C GLN A 66 16.76 6.08 -1.72
N GLY A 67 16.96 6.93 -0.74
CA GLY A 67 17.59 8.25 -0.93
C GLY A 67 16.66 9.43 -1.18
N LEU A 68 15.44 9.25 -1.67
CA LEU A 68 14.53 10.37 -1.92
C LEU A 68 13.64 10.72 -0.71
N PHE A 69 13.49 9.78 0.22
CA PHE A 69 12.67 9.93 1.42
C PHE A 69 13.35 9.29 2.63
N SER A 70 14.68 9.44 2.74
CA SER A 70 15.44 9.02 3.91
C SER A 70 15.20 9.94 5.10
N THR A 71 13.95 10.07 5.51
CA THR A 71 13.62 10.34 6.89
C THR A 71 13.87 9.05 7.67
N ASP A 72 14.34 9.14 8.89
CA ASP A 72 14.78 8.05 9.81
C ASP A 72 13.80 6.84 9.95
N THR A 73 12.70 6.81 9.22
CA THR A 73 11.67 5.79 9.32
C THR A 73 11.61 4.95 8.05
N ASP A 74 11.99 3.69 8.16
CA ASP A 74 11.83 2.69 7.09
C ASP A 74 10.35 2.35 6.87
N ARG A 75 9.71 3.15 6.01
CA ARG A 75 8.28 3.00 5.71
C ARG A 75 7.95 1.66 5.06
N LEU A 76 8.81 1.18 4.14
CA LEU A 76 8.57 -0.06 3.41
C LEU A 76 8.78 -1.28 4.30
N GLY A 77 9.83 -1.29 5.11
CA GLY A 77 10.05 -2.33 6.11
C GLY A 77 8.91 -2.41 7.12
N ASN A 78 8.43 -1.27 7.62
CA ASN A 78 7.30 -1.21 8.53
C ASN A 78 5.98 -1.68 7.89
N GLN A 79 5.75 -1.34 6.62
CA GLN A 79 4.59 -1.83 5.88
C GLN A 79 4.65 -3.34 5.67
N ALA A 80 5.80 -3.88 5.26
CA ALA A 80 6.01 -5.31 5.10
C ALA A 80 5.76 -6.07 6.41
N LYS A 81 6.29 -5.57 7.53
CA LYS A 81 6.04 -6.09 8.87
C LYS A 81 4.55 -6.15 9.21
N THR A 82 3.82 -5.06 8.95
CA THR A 82 2.38 -4.97 9.24
C THR A 82 1.57 -5.97 8.40
N ILE A 83 1.87 -6.07 7.10
CA ILE A 83 1.23 -7.02 6.19
C ILE A 83 1.49 -8.45 6.65
N LEU A 84 2.75 -8.79 6.93
CA LEU A 84 3.13 -10.12 7.38
C LEU A 84 2.44 -10.49 8.70
N LYS A 85 2.39 -9.57 9.66
CA LYS A 85 1.70 -9.75 10.93
C LYS A 85 0.21 -10.07 10.74
N THR A 86 -0.45 -9.34 9.83
CA THR A 86 -1.85 -9.57 9.47
C THR A 86 -2.04 -10.96 8.86
N HIS A 87 -1.19 -11.35 7.89
CA HIS A 87 -1.28 -12.65 7.27
C HIS A 87 -1.01 -13.80 8.24
N LEU A 88 -0.04 -13.66 9.14
CA LEU A 88 0.22 -14.66 10.18
C LEU A 88 -0.98 -14.83 11.12
N GLN A 89 -1.66 -13.74 11.49
CA GLN A 89 -2.89 -13.81 12.27
C GLN A 89 -4.02 -14.51 11.53
N GLN A 90 -4.16 -14.24 10.22
CA GLN A 90 -5.18 -14.87 9.37
C GLN A 90 -5.03 -16.40 9.29
N THR A 91 -3.80 -16.92 9.40
CA THR A 91 -3.58 -18.38 9.38
C THR A 91 -4.18 -19.10 10.58
N ASN A 92 -4.50 -18.40 11.65
CA ASN A 92 -4.97 -18.93 12.94
C ASN A 92 -4.03 -19.96 13.60
N ARG A 93 -2.79 -20.09 13.13
CA ARG A 93 -1.77 -21.05 13.59
C ARG A 93 -0.82 -20.47 14.62
N PHE A 94 -0.74 -19.14 14.68
CA PHE A 94 0.18 -18.43 15.56
C PHE A 94 -0.58 -17.50 16.50
N LYS A 95 -0.03 -17.38 17.71
CA LYS A 95 -0.37 -16.30 18.62
C LYS A 95 0.64 -15.17 18.42
N VAL A 96 0.31 -14.22 17.56
CA VAL A 96 1.20 -13.09 17.26
C VAL A 96 1.16 -12.10 18.42
N VAL A 97 2.33 -11.87 19.01
CA VAL A 97 2.52 -10.95 20.15
C VAL A 97 3.07 -9.63 19.63
N ASP A 98 2.45 -8.53 19.99
CA ASP A 98 2.92 -7.18 19.66
C ASP A 98 3.86 -6.65 20.73
N ARG A 99 4.96 -6.02 20.31
CA ARG A 99 5.96 -5.41 21.18
C ARG A 99 6.21 -3.92 20.87
N GLU A 100 5.51 -3.36 19.89
CA GLU A 100 5.77 -1.99 19.44
C GLU A 100 5.44 -0.95 20.52
N ASN A 101 4.39 -1.19 21.28
CA ASN A 101 3.90 -0.25 22.29
C ASN A 101 4.16 -0.73 23.71
N LEU A 102 5.16 -1.59 23.89
CA LEU A 102 5.41 -2.22 25.19
C LEU A 102 5.69 -1.20 26.31
N GLU A 103 6.43 -0.15 26.02
CA GLU A 103 6.76 0.89 27.01
C GLU A 103 5.53 1.71 27.42
N ILE A 104 4.64 1.99 26.45
CA ILE A 104 3.36 2.65 26.75
C ILE A 104 2.50 1.76 27.63
N LEU A 105 2.39 0.47 27.27
CA LEU A 105 1.60 -0.49 28.05
C LEU A 105 2.15 -0.69 29.47
N LYS A 106 3.46 -0.70 29.66
CA LYS A 106 4.08 -0.76 30.99
C LYS A 106 3.72 0.46 31.83
N ARG A 107 3.84 1.65 31.23
CA ARG A 107 3.49 2.90 31.94
C ARG A 107 2.02 2.92 32.36
N GLU A 108 1.11 2.51 31.48
CA GLU A 108 -0.31 2.42 31.81
C GLU A 108 -0.59 1.38 32.93
N ALA A 109 0.11 0.24 32.87
CA ALA A 109 -0.02 -0.77 33.93
C ALA A 109 0.47 -0.26 35.29
N GLU A 110 1.56 0.48 35.33
CA GLU A 110 2.10 1.12 36.52
C GLU A 110 1.10 2.13 37.12
N LEU A 111 0.51 2.98 36.26
CA LEU A 111 -0.49 3.97 36.69
C LEU A 111 -1.75 3.30 37.28
N ASN A 112 -2.14 2.17 36.76
CA ASN A 112 -3.29 1.40 37.25
C ASN A 112 -2.96 0.47 38.40
N GLY A 113 -1.71 0.43 38.90
CA GLY A 113 -1.27 -0.49 39.95
C GLY A 113 -1.33 -1.97 39.54
N ALA A 114 -1.45 -2.26 38.23
CA ALA A 114 -1.54 -3.61 37.71
C ALA A 114 -0.15 -4.16 37.37
N LYS A 115 0.11 -5.42 37.76
CA LYS A 115 1.29 -6.14 37.27
C LYS A 115 1.00 -6.71 35.91
N GLN A 116 1.68 -6.18 34.88
CA GLN A 116 1.54 -6.69 33.52
C GLN A 116 2.24 -8.04 33.37
N ALA A 117 1.46 -9.11 33.14
CA ALA A 117 1.99 -10.42 32.80
C ALA A 117 2.33 -10.47 31.30
N LEU A 118 3.61 -10.31 30.95
CA LEU A 118 4.07 -10.39 29.58
C LEU A 118 4.27 -11.86 29.16
N THR A 119 3.51 -12.28 28.15
CA THR A 119 3.73 -13.60 27.53
C THR A 119 4.98 -13.55 26.65
N GLY A 120 5.98 -14.38 26.93
CA GLY A 120 7.16 -14.53 26.06
C GLY A 120 6.79 -15.08 24.70
N ALA A 121 7.46 -14.61 23.66
CA ALA A 121 7.37 -15.21 22.34
C ALA A 121 8.37 -16.38 22.24
N ARG A 122 7.92 -17.50 21.66
CA ARG A 122 8.79 -18.65 21.42
C ARG A 122 9.69 -18.44 20.22
N TYR A 123 9.22 -17.68 19.25
CA TYR A 123 9.96 -17.35 18.02
C TYR A 123 9.91 -15.86 17.76
N THR A 124 11.00 -15.34 17.19
CA THR A 124 11.09 -13.98 16.64
C THR A 124 11.32 -14.09 15.14
N LEU A 125 10.47 -13.44 14.35
CA LEU A 125 10.57 -13.36 12.90
C LEU A 125 11.07 -11.99 12.52
N THR A 126 12.20 -11.92 11.84
CA THR A 126 12.81 -10.71 11.27
C THR A 126 13.11 -10.95 9.80
N GLY A 127 13.29 -9.90 9.01
CA GLY A 127 13.60 -10.07 7.59
C GLY A 127 13.88 -8.76 6.89
N ASP A 128 14.15 -8.89 5.60
CA ASP A 128 14.44 -7.79 4.70
C ASP A 128 13.51 -7.80 3.48
N VAL A 129 13.14 -6.62 3.01
CA VAL A 129 12.50 -6.44 1.71
C VAL A 129 13.62 -6.26 0.69
N THR A 130 13.93 -7.31 -0.06
CA THR A 130 15.05 -7.33 -1.03
C THR A 130 14.64 -6.79 -2.40
N GLU A 131 13.38 -7.00 -2.79
CA GLU A 131 12.82 -6.50 -4.04
C GLU A 131 11.46 -5.88 -3.80
N PHE A 132 11.28 -4.67 -4.33
CA PHE A 132 10.00 -3.99 -4.40
C PHE A 132 10.01 -3.05 -5.60
N GLY A 133 8.93 -3.04 -6.38
CA GLY A 133 8.84 -2.17 -7.53
C GLY A 133 7.59 -2.41 -8.37
N ARG A 134 7.40 -1.54 -9.35
CA ARG A 134 6.39 -1.71 -10.40
C ARG A 134 7.03 -2.46 -11.56
N LYS A 135 6.51 -3.61 -11.90
CA LYS A 135 6.77 -4.21 -13.20
C LYS A 135 5.82 -3.53 -14.20
N VAL A 136 6.37 -2.66 -15.04
CA VAL A 136 5.60 -2.11 -16.15
C VAL A 136 5.49 -3.24 -17.17
N THR A 137 4.37 -3.92 -17.18
CA THR A 137 3.98 -4.75 -18.32
C THR A 137 3.46 -3.78 -19.38
N GLY A 138 4.39 -3.18 -20.13
CA GLY A 138 4.03 -2.32 -21.25
C GLY A 138 3.34 -3.18 -22.29
N ASP A 139 2.12 -2.83 -22.67
CA ASP A 139 1.58 -3.23 -23.94
C ASP A 139 2.53 -2.69 -24.99
N LYS A 140 3.17 -3.60 -25.73
CA LYS A 140 3.89 -3.23 -26.95
C LYS A 140 2.83 -2.73 -27.91
N GLN A 141 2.55 -1.43 -27.90
CA GLN A 141 1.90 -0.83 -29.03
C GLN A 141 2.90 -0.90 -30.18
N LEU A 142 2.67 -1.86 -31.06
CA LEU A 142 3.30 -1.91 -32.36
C LEU A 142 2.76 -0.69 -33.15
N PHE A 143 3.65 0.21 -33.47
CA PHE A 143 3.43 1.18 -34.52
C PHE A 143 3.65 0.50 -35.87
#